data_5a044b4d49907472fc78ffa20060796d
#
_entry.id   5a044b4d49907472fc78ffa20060796d
#
_cell.length_a   1.000
_cell.length_b   1.000
_cell.length_c   1.000
_cell.angle_alpha   90.00
_cell.angle_beta   90.00
_cell.angle_gamma   90.00
#
_symmetry.space_group_name_H-M   'P 1'
#
loop_
_entity.id
_entity.type
_entity.pdbx_description
1 polymer ?
#
loop_
_entity_poly.entity_id
_entity_poly.type
_entity_poly.pdbx_seq_one_letter_code
_entity_poly.pdbx_strand_id
1 'polypeptide(L)'
;MERLEPDYLAARLERGHVFDAACRSREVLVHLTGKWSVLILIALRGGTMRFAELRRKVNGVSERMLAKSLQQLESHGLLVRRSFPVVPPHVEYTLTPLGHEAAARIEKLTDWIEENVHALDPGQADPKPL
;
A
#
# COMPACT_ATOMS: atom_id res chain seq x y z
N MET A 1 -12.46 26.07 -4.68
CA MET A 1 -11.78 26.03 -4.61
C MET A 1 -11.24 26.08 -3.91
N GLU A 2 -11.16 25.80 -3.76
CA GLU A 2 -10.57 25.93 -3.15
C GLU A 2 -9.62 26.42 -3.33
N ARG A 3 -9.71 27.00 -3.54
CA ARG A 3 -8.72 27.78 -3.58
C ARG A 3 -7.64 27.43 -2.72
N LEU A 4 -6.46 27.65 -3.09
CA LEU A 4 -5.39 27.35 -2.18
C LEU A 4 -5.12 28.53 -1.28
N GLU A 5 -5.27 28.28 0.00
CA GLU A 5 -4.90 29.25 0.98
C GLU A 5 -3.40 29.41 1.02
N PRO A 6 -2.90 30.59 1.30
CA PRO A 6 -1.45 30.74 1.46
C PRO A 6 -0.85 29.79 2.48
N ASP A 7 -1.56 29.58 3.60
CA ASP A 7 -1.09 28.64 4.62
C ASP A 7 -1.01 27.22 4.09
N TYR A 8 -1.98 26.86 3.28
CA TYR A 8 -2.02 25.52 2.70
C TYR A 8 -0.82 25.31 1.77
N LEU A 9 -0.52 26.31 0.95
CA LEU A 9 0.62 26.21 0.06
C LEU A 9 1.93 26.10 0.81
N ALA A 10 2.08 26.93 1.85
CA ALA A 10 3.30 26.88 2.66
C ALA A 10 3.45 25.51 3.29
N ALA A 11 2.36 24.96 3.82
CA ALA A 11 2.40 23.66 4.45
C ALA A 11 2.78 22.59 3.45
N ARG A 12 2.25 22.67 2.24
CA ARG A 12 2.58 21.68 1.23
C ARG A 12 4.04 21.74 0.85
N LEU A 13 4.58 22.94 0.71
CA LEU A 13 5.98 23.10 0.36
C LEU A 13 6.88 22.60 1.47
N GLU A 14 6.48 22.86 2.70
CA GLU A 14 7.29 22.47 3.84
C GLU A 14 7.25 20.97 4.12
N ARG A 15 6.16 20.32 3.75
CA ARG A 15 6.05 18.89 3.99
C ARG A 15 7.08 18.08 3.24
N GLY A 16 7.75 18.73 2.33
CA GLY A 16 8.80 18.07 1.61
C GLY A 16 8.50 18.00 0.13
N HIS A 17 9.49 17.64 -0.57
CA HIS A 17 9.43 17.55 -2.01
C HIS A 17 9.62 16.10 -2.39
N VAL A 18 8.54 15.42 -2.75
CA VAL A 18 8.61 13.99 -3.04
C VAL A 18 9.59 13.68 -4.16
N PHE A 19 9.94 14.67 -4.95
CA PHE A 19 10.94 14.46 -6.00
C PHE A 19 12.37 14.49 -5.49
N ASP A 20 12.58 14.93 -4.26
CA ASP A 20 13.89 14.98 -3.65
C ASP A 20 14.19 13.62 -3.01
N ALA A 21 15.30 13.01 -3.39
CA ALA A 21 15.67 11.69 -2.89
C ALA A 21 15.83 11.66 -1.37
N ALA A 22 16.16 12.79 -0.75
CA ALA A 22 16.33 12.84 0.69
C ALA A 22 15.03 13.09 1.44
N CYS A 23 13.93 13.29 0.74
CA CYS A 23 12.66 13.62 1.36
C CYS A 23 12.05 12.40 2.01
N ARG A 24 11.66 12.54 3.28
CA ARG A 24 11.03 11.44 4.00
C ARG A 24 9.72 11.02 3.36
N SER A 25 8.96 11.98 2.84
CA SER A 25 7.71 11.67 2.16
C SER A 25 7.94 10.78 0.94
N ARG A 26 9.04 11.01 0.24
CA ARG A 26 9.37 10.18 -0.90
C ARG A 26 9.64 8.74 -0.49
N GLU A 27 10.37 8.56 0.60
CA GLU A 27 10.67 7.23 1.09
C GLU A 27 9.38 6.48 1.44
N VAL A 28 8.48 7.16 2.16
CA VAL A 28 7.21 6.55 2.54
C VAL A 28 6.39 6.22 1.30
N LEU A 29 6.35 7.14 0.34
CA LEU A 29 5.61 6.92 -0.89
C LEU A 29 6.11 5.68 -1.62
N VAL A 30 7.43 5.54 -1.74
CA VAL A 30 8.02 4.40 -2.42
C VAL A 30 7.68 3.10 -1.69
N HIS A 31 7.81 3.09 -0.36
CA HIS A 31 7.50 1.89 0.40
C HIS A 31 6.03 1.53 0.34
N LEU A 32 5.16 2.54 0.39
CA LEU A 32 3.73 2.32 0.45
C LEU A 32 3.17 1.85 -0.89
N THR A 33 3.73 2.36 -1.98
CA THR A 33 3.25 2.04 -3.31
C THR A 33 4.06 0.95 -3.98
N GLY A 34 4.92 0.27 -3.22
CA GLY A 34 5.67 -0.85 -3.76
C GLY A 34 4.74 -1.94 -4.27
N LYS A 35 5.26 -2.71 -5.19
CA LYS A 35 4.49 -3.75 -5.87
C LYS A 35 3.70 -4.64 -4.91
N TRP A 36 4.35 -5.08 -3.85
CA TRP A 36 3.71 -5.99 -2.91
C TRP A 36 2.98 -5.27 -1.79
N SER A 37 3.45 -4.07 -1.43
CA SER A 37 2.87 -3.32 -0.33
C SER A 37 1.42 -2.95 -0.57
N VAL A 38 1.09 -2.52 -1.80
CA VAL A 38 -0.28 -2.15 -2.10
C VAL A 38 -1.21 -3.35 -1.94
N LEU A 39 -0.76 -4.53 -2.37
CA LEU A 39 -1.58 -5.74 -2.26
C LEU A 39 -1.73 -6.18 -0.82
N ILE A 40 -0.65 -6.06 -0.03
CA ILE A 40 -0.70 -6.39 1.39
C ILE A 40 -1.69 -5.50 2.12
N LEU A 41 -1.65 -4.20 1.84
CA LEU A 41 -2.55 -3.27 2.50
C LEU A 41 -4.00 -3.58 2.18
N ILE A 42 -4.28 -3.87 0.93
CA ILE A 42 -5.65 -4.23 0.53
C ILE A 42 -6.08 -5.51 1.22
N ALA A 43 -5.19 -6.51 1.25
CA ALA A 43 -5.51 -7.79 1.88
C ALA A 43 -5.83 -7.63 3.36
N LEU A 44 -5.04 -6.83 4.07
CA LEU A 44 -5.21 -6.64 5.50
C LEU A 44 -6.41 -5.75 5.84
N ARG A 45 -6.98 -5.10 4.87
CA ARG A 45 -8.18 -4.30 5.10
C ARG A 45 -9.34 -5.15 5.58
N GLY A 46 -9.34 -6.40 5.19
CA GLY A 46 -10.38 -7.33 5.61
C GLY A 46 -10.21 -7.85 7.02
N GLY A 47 -9.08 -7.58 7.66
CA GLY A 47 -8.83 -8.05 9.02
C GLY A 47 -7.44 -8.62 9.19
N THR A 48 -7.18 -9.07 10.40
CA THR A 48 -5.90 -9.66 10.77
C THR A 48 -5.63 -10.91 9.96
N MET A 49 -4.39 -11.06 9.50
CA MET A 49 -3.99 -12.25 8.76
C MET A 49 -2.64 -12.75 9.24
N ARG A 50 -2.45 -14.05 9.14
CA ARG A 50 -1.18 -14.67 9.43
C ARG A 50 -0.27 -14.56 8.22
N PHE A 51 1.03 -14.70 8.45
CA PHE A 51 2.02 -14.62 7.38
C PHE A 51 1.68 -15.58 6.23
N ALA A 52 1.38 -16.84 6.56
CA ALA A 52 1.07 -17.84 5.52
C ALA A 52 -0.19 -17.48 4.75
N GLU A 53 -1.17 -16.92 5.44
CA GLU A 53 -2.41 -16.52 4.77
C GLU A 53 -2.15 -15.38 3.80
N LEU A 54 -1.35 -14.40 4.23
CA LEU A 54 -0.99 -13.29 3.36
C LEU A 54 -0.25 -13.79 2.13
N ARG A 55 0.68 -14.71 2.33
CA ARG A 55 1.46 -15.22 1.23
C ARG A 55 0.60 -15.90 0.18
N ARG A 56 -0.40 -16.62 0.64
CA ARG A 56 -1.33 -17.29 -0.28
C ARG A 56 -2.23 -16.27 -0.98
N LYS A 57 -2.67 -15.26 -0.25
CA LYS A 57 -3.57 -14.27 -0.81
C LYS A 57 -2.86 -13.38 -1.83
N VAL A 58 -1.63 -12.97 -1.52
CA VAL A 58 -0.84 -12.14 -2.42
C VAL A 58 -0.04 -13.08 -3.31
N ASN A 59 -0.72 -13.59 -4.30
CA ASN A 59 -0.16 -14.60 -5.18
C ASN A 59 1.10 -14.12 -5.87
N GLY A 60 2.13 -14.95 -5.86
CA GLY A 60 3.38 -14.63 -6.54
C GLY A 60 4.44 -14.02 -5.66
N VAL A 61 4.11 -13.60 -4.45
CA VAL A 61 5.11 -13.01 -3.58
C VAL A 61 5.95 -14.11 -2.91
N SER A 62 7.27 -13.90 -2.85
CA SER A 62 8.14 -14.82 -2.13
C SER A 62 8.09 -14.50 -0.64
N GLU A 63 8.50 -15.45 0.19
CA GLU A 63 8.58 -15.22 1.63
C GLU A 63 9.46 -14.02 1.94
N ARG A 64 10.59 -13.93 1.24
CA ARG A 64 11.54 -12.86 1.48
C ARG A 64 10.95 -11.49 1.15
N MET A 65 10.28 -11.38 0.02
CA MET A 65 9.70 -10.10 -0.38
C MET A 65 8.53 -9.73 0.50
N LEU A 66 7.72 -10.71 0.89
CA LEU A 66 6.62 -10.46 1.80
C LEU A 66 7.14 -9.95 3.14
N ALA A 67 8.15 -10.63 3.69
CA ALA A 67 8.73 -10.21 4.95
C ALA A 67 9.29 -8.80 4.89
N LYS A 68 9.99 -8.49 3.79
CA LYS A 68 10.58 -7.18 3.63
C LYS A 68 9.51 -6.09 3.55
N SER A 69 8.47 -6.34 2.76
CA SER A 69 7.39 -5.36 2.61
C SER A 69 6.65 -5.15 3.92
N LEU A 70 6.41 -6.23 4.66
CA LEU A 70 5.74 -6.12 5.97
C LEU A 70 6.58 -5.32 6.94
N GLN A 71 7.91 -5.52 6.94
CA GLN A 71 8.79 -4.75 7.80
C GLN A 71 8.75 -3.27 7.47
N GLN A 72 8.74 -2.94 6.19
CA GLN A 72 8.69 -1.54 5.78
C GLN A 72 7.38 -0.89 6.21
N LEU A 73 6.27 -1.58 6.03
CA LEU A 73 4.97 -1.04 6.42
C LEU A 73 4.88 -0.89 7.94
N GLU A 74 5.44 -1.84 8.67
CA GLU A 74 5.47 -1.76 10.11
C GLU A 74 6.31 -0.57 10.59
N SER A 75 7.44 -0.34 9.93
CA SER A 75 8.33 0.75 10.31
C SER A 75 7.68 2.12 10.12
N HIS A 76 6.68 2.21 9.28
CA HIS A 76 5.96 3.46 9.06
C HIS A 76 4.68 3.52 9.89
N GLY A 77 4.47 2.56 10.78
CA GLY A 77 3.30 2.59 11.66
C GLY A 77 2.00 2.22 10.98
N LEU A 78 2.05 1.53 9.86
CA LEU A 78 0.84 1.19 9.11
C LEU A 78 0.26 -0.15 9.50
N LEU A 79 1.08 -1.00 10.13
CA LEU A 79 0.58 -2.27 10.64
C LEU A 79 1.38 -2.66 11.87
N VAL A 80 0.84 -3.61 12.63
CA VAL A 80 1.52 -4.19 13.78
C VAL A 80 1.66 -5.68 13.56
N ARG A 81 2.77 -6.20 14.06
CA ARG A 81 3.11 -7.61 13.99
C ARG A 81 3.00 -8.19 15.39
N ARG A 82 2.29 -9.28 15.54
CA ARG A 82 2.16 -9.95 16.83
C ARG A 82 2.61 -11.39 16.70
N SER A 83 3.54 -11.76 17.57
CA SER A 83 4.04 -13.12 17.66
C SER A 83 3.28 -13.87 18.73
N PHE A 84 2.92 -15.10 18.44
CA PHE A 84 2.24 -15.97 19.40
C PHE A 84 3.13 -17.16 19.68
N PRO A 85 3.68 -17.26 20.91
CA PRO A 85 4.57 -18.38 21.25
C PRO A 85 3.77 -19.61 21.69
N VAL A 86 2.83 -20.00 20.87
CA VAL A 86 2.03 -21.21 21.09
C VAL A 86 2.56 -22.29 20.18
N VAL A 87 1.93 -23.46 20.19
CA VAL A 87 2.35 -24.57 19.37
C VAL A 87 1.24 -24.88 18.39
N PRO A 88 1.47 -24.73 17.11
CA PRO A 88 2.66 -24.18 16.47
C PRO A 88 2.72 -22.66 16.62
N PRO A 89 3.92 -22.08 16.65
CA PRO A 89 4.02 -20.63 16.74
C PRO A 89 3.56 -19.99 15.44
N HIS A 90 3.03 -18.78 15.55
CA HIS A 90 2.63 -18.06 14.37
C HIS A 90 2.71 -16.56 14.62
N VAL A 91 2.64 -15.80 13.51
CA VAL A 91 2.72 -14.36 13.54
C VAL A 91 1.51 -13.81 12.82
N GLU A 92 0.91 -12.79 13.39
CA GLU A 92 -0.25 -12.13 12.81
C GLU A 92 0.05 -10.68 12.50
N TYR A 93 -0.58 -10.18 11.46
CA TYR A 93 -0.42 -8.80 11.01
C TYR A 93 -1.77 -8.12 10.97
N THR A 94 -1.83 -6.91 11.52
CA THR A 94 -3.07 -6.14 11.62
C THR A 94 -2.77 -4.69 11.25
N LEU A 95 -3.63 -4.10 10.44
CA LEU A 95 -3.47 -2.68 10.11
C LEU A 95 -3.77 -1.81 11.32
N THR A 96 -2.98 -0.75 11.47
CA THR A 96 -3.29 0.30 12.42
C THR A 96 -4.38 1.19 11.82
N PRO A 97 -4.97 2.11 12.61
CA PRO A 97 -5.90 3.08 12.01
C PRO A 97 -5.28 3.83 10.85
N LEU A 98 -4.00 4.19 10.97
CA LEU A 98 -3.30 4.88 9.89
C LEU A 98 -3.16 3.96 8.67
N GLY A 99 -2.89 2.68 8.92
CA GLY A 99 -2.83 1.70 7.85
C GLY A 99 -4.15 1.54 7.13
N HIS A 100 -5.25 1.59 7.87
CA HIS A 100 -6.58 1.52 7.26
C HIS A 100 -6.84 2.74 6.38
N GLU A 101 -6.37 3.90 6.80
CA GLU A 101 -6.51 5.11 5.98
C GLU A 101 -5.75 4.97 4.67
N ALA A 102 -4.52 4.49 4.75
CA ALA A 102 -3.71 4.29 3.56
C ALA A 102 -4.35 3.25 2.63
N ALA A 103 -4.78 2.14 3.21
CA ALA A 103 -5.39 1.07 2.43
C ALA A 103 -6.65 1.52 1.73
N ALA A 104 -7.44 2.37 2.37
CA ALA A 104 -8.66 2.87 1.77
C ALA A 104 -8.37 3.69 0.51
N ARG A 105 -7.31 4.48 0.56
CA ARG A 105 -6.92 5.30 -0.59
C ARG A 105 -6.38 4.46 -1.73
N ILE A 106 -5.62 3.44 -1.39
CA ILE A 106 -5.11 2.50 -2.38
C ILE A 106 -6.26 1.74 -3.04
N GLU A 107 -7.24 1.34 -2.25
CA GLU A 107 -8.39 0.63 -2.78
C GLU A 107 -9.16 1.49 -3.77
N LYS A 108 -9.28 2.78 -3.49
CA LYS A 108 -9.91 3.68 -4.44
C LYS A 108 -9.15 3.74 -5.74
N LEU A 109 -7.83 3.72 -5.66
CA LEU A 109 -7.02 3.71 -6.87
C LEU A 109 -7.23 2.41 -7.66
N THR A 110 -7.26 1.28 -6.97
CA THR A 110 -7.47 0.01 -7.66
C THR A 110 -8.88 -0.08 -8.26
N ASP A 111 -9.88 0.48 -7.58
CA ASP A 111 -11.22 0.54 -8.14
C ASP A 111 -11.24 1.35 -9.42
N TRP A 112 -10.55 2.47 -9.42
CA TRP A 112 -10.46 3.31 -10.61
C TRP A 112 -9.78 2.56 -11.75
N ILE A 113 -8.72 1.81 -11.44
CA ILE A 113 -8.03 1.01 -12.45
C ILE A 113 -8.97 -0.03 -13.05
N GLU A 114 -9.72 -0.72 -12.18
CA GLU A 114 -10.66 -1.73 -12.66
C GLU A 114 -11.72 -1.15 -13.58
N GLU A 115 -12.20 0.04 -13.23
CA GLU A 115 -13.23 0.70 -14.04
C GLU A 115 -12.70 1.19 -15.38
N ASN A 116 -11.40 1.37 -15.49
CA ASN A 116 -10.81 1.96 -16.67
C ASN A 116 -9.78 1.06 -17.36
N VAL A 117 -9.78 -0.22 -16.99
CA VAL A 117 -8.72 -1.12 -17.42
C VAL A 117 -8.58 -1.18 -18.96
N HIS A 118 -9.69 -1.12 -19.67
CA HIS A 118 -9.62 -1.20 -21.12
C HIS A 118 -9.05 0.07 -21.74
N ALA A 119 -9.36 1.22 -21.15
CA ALA A 119 -8.81 2.47 -21.63
C ALA A 119 -7.33 2.61 -21.30
N LEU A 120 -6.93 2.01 -20.18
CA LEU A 120 -5.54 2.12 -19.70
C LEU A 120 -4.58 1.25 -20.49
N ASP A 121 -5.08 0.28 -21.21
CA ASP A 121 -4.23 -0.61 -21.99
C ASP A 121 -4.73 -0.70 -23.41
N PRO A 122 -4.51 0.34 -24.20
CA PRO A 122 -5.04 0.38 -25.57
C PRO A 122 -4.59 -0.78 -26.45
N GLY A 123 -3.37 -1.27 -26.22
CA GLY A 123 -2.84 -2.36 -27.01
C GLY A 123 -3.58 -3.64 -26.81
N GLN A 124 -4.20 -3.77 -25.64
CA GLN A 124 -4.93 -4.96 -25.30
C GLN A 124 -6.43 -4.75 -25.38
N ALA A 125 -6.84 -3.57 -25.03
CA ALA A 125 -8.21 -3.23 -24.93
C ALA A 125 -8.91 -3.26 -26.25
N ASP A 126 -8.25 -2.92 -27.22
CA ASP A 126 -8.89 -2.80 -28.36
C ASP A 126 -8.60 -3.67 -29.37
N PRO A 127 -9.04 -4.28 -29.63
CA PRO A 127 -8.66 -4.91 -30.79
C PRO A 127 -9.50 -4.42 -31.87
N LYS A 128 -9.78 -3.86 -31.30
CA LYS A 128 -10.15 -3.61 -31.84
C LYS A 128 -10.56 -3.18 -32.48
N PRO A 129 -10.75 -2.86 -32.93
CA PRO A 129 -11.20 -2.49 -33.33
C PRO A 129 -11.55 -2.46 -33.77
N LEU A 130 -11.61 -2.51 -33.83
CA LEU A 130 -11.82 -2.57 -34.09
C LEU A 130 -12.15 -2.69 -34.35
#